data_57a7acc1b0b398f1c3c61619f6533639
#
_entry.id   57a7acc1b0b398f1c3c61619f6533639
#
_cell.length_a   1.000
_cell.length_b   1.000
_cell.length_c   1.000
_cell.angle_alpha   90.00
_cell.angle_beta   90.00
_cell.angle_gamma   90.00
#
_symmetry.space_group_name_H-M   'P 1'
#
loop_
_entity.id
_entity.type
_entity.pdbx_description
1 polymer ?
#
loop_
_entity_poly.entity_id
_entity_poly.type
_entity_poly.pdbx_seq_one_letter_code
_entity_poly.pdbx_strand_id
1 'polypeptide(L)'
;LGDFYEMFFDDALTASKELEITLTGKNCGLEERAPMCGVPYHAVESYLDRLVSKGYKVAICEQMEDPKLAKGLVKRDVVRIVTPGTNLDVQALEESKNNYLMSIVSIGDHFGCAIADITTGDCFLTELDKPQKLLDEINKFTPAEIICNDAFLLSGVDVEDLKGRLGICVFALDPWYFDDQLCQKTLKEHFHVGNLEGLGIGDYDSGIIASGALFLYLKETQKTALSHMASIRPYSAEKYMLIDSSSRRNLELVETMREKQKRGSLLWVLDKTKTAMGARTLRSYVEQPLIDAEEIEKRLGALEE
;
A
#
# COMPACT_ATOMS: atom_id res chain seq x y z
N LEU A 1 16.75 23.71 3.18
CA LEU A 1 17.74 24.41 3.97
C LEU A 1 17.06 25.17 5.10
N GLY A 2 17.43 24.95 6.34
CA GLY A 2 16.72 25.49 7.48
C GLY A 2 15.37 24.82 7.68
N ASP A 3 14.28 25.58 7.67
CA ASP A 3 12.93 25.11 8.02
C ASP A 3 12.07 24.67 6.84
N PHE A 4 12.69 24.41 5.66
CA PHE A 4 11.97 24.04 4.43
C PHE A 4 12.54 22.81 3.76
N TYR A 5 11.64 21.94 3.25
CA TYR A 5 11.94 21.01 2.18
C TYR A 5 11.81 21.71 0.84
N GLU A 6 12.83 21.58 0.01
CA GLU A 6 12.93 22.24 -1.28
C GLU A 6 12.85 21.23 -2.42
N MET A 7 12.13 21.57 -3.47
CA MET A 7 12.01 20.80 -4.72
C MET A 7 12.58 21.64 -5.85
N PHE A 8 13.19 21.01 -6.86
CA PHE A 8 13.91 21.68 -7.93
C PHE A 8 13.50 21.17 -9.30
N PHE A 9 13.78 21.95 -10.34
CA PHE A 9 13.57 21.62 -11.75
C PHE A 9 12.12 21.14 -12.04
N ASP A 10 11.98 20.01 -12.72
CA ASP A 10 10.66 19.47 -13.11
C ASP A 10 9.80 19.09 -11.89
N ASP A 11 10.42 18.63 -10.80
CA ASP A 11 9.72 18.36 -9.54
C ASP A 11 9.12 19.65 -8.96
N ALA A 12 9.86 20.77 -9.04
CA ALA A 12 9.32 22.06 -8.58
C ALA A 12 8.16 22.55 -9.44
N LEU A 13 8.23 22.37 -10.76
CA LEU A 13 7.15 22.72 -11.67
C LEU A 13 5.89 21.90 -11.39
N THR A 14 6.05 20.59 -11.21
CA THR A 14 4.96 19.67 -10.86
C THR A 14 4.37 19.99 -9.50
N ALA A 15 5.21 20.06 -8.46
CA ALA A 15 4.76 20.28 -7.09
C ALA A 15 4.11 21.66 -6.90
N SER A 16 4.64 22.72 -7.52
CA SER A 16 4.02 24.06 -7.43
C SER A 16 2.61 24.07 -7.97
N LYS A 17 2.36 23.36 -9.07
CA LYS A 17 1.05 23.22 -9.68
C LYS A 17 0.10 22.37 -8.85
N GLU A 18 0.57 21.19 -8.42
CA GLU A 18 -0.27 20.21 -7.70
C GLU A 18 -0.61 20.64 -6.28
N LEU A 19 0.30 21.37 -5.63
CA LEU A 19 0.14 21.86 -4.27
C LEU A 19 -0.38 23.31 -4.22
N GLU A 20 -0.45 24.00 -5.37
CA GLU A 20 -0.83 25.42 -5.47
C GLU A 20 0.07 26.33 -4.63
N ILE A 21 1.39 26.06 -4.66
CA ILE A 21 2.41 26.84 -3.95
C ILE A 21 3.25 27.67 -4.91
N THR A 22 3.89 28.71 -4.40
CA THR A 22 4.67 29.65 -5.21
C THR A 22 5.89 28.98 -5.82
N LEU A 23 6.00 29.04 -7.16
CA LEU A 23 7.21 28.70 -7.89
C LEU A 23 8.17 29.89 -7.84
N THR A 24 9.40 29.63 -7.46
CA THR A 24 10.49 30.59 -7.41
C THR A 24 11.71 30.06 -8.15
N GLY A 25 12.86 30.72 -8.05
CA GLY A 25 14.11 30.26 -8.66
C GLY A 25 15.29 30.41 -7.73
N LYS A 26 16.23 29.48 -7.80
CA LYS A 26 17.47 29.48 -7.03
C LYS A 26 18.69 29.53 -7.95
N ASN A 27 19.67 30.35 -7.60
CA ASN A 27 20.94 30.36 -8.32
C ASN A 27 21.75 29.11 -7.94
N CYS A 28 21.99 28.24 -8.93
CA CYS A 28 22.73 27.00 -8.76
C CYS A 28 24.02 26.95 -9.59
N GLY A 29 24.51 28.12 -10.06
CA GLY A 29 25.70 28.19 -10.93
C GLY A 29 25.42 27.90 -12.41
N LEU A 30 24.13 27.82 -12.78
CA LEU A 30 23.66 27.75 -14.17
C LEU A 30 23.44 29.14 -14.73
N GLU A 31 23.38 29.27 -16.07
CA GLU A 31 23.07 30.56 -16.74
C GLU A 31 21.70 31.11 -16.31
N GLU A 32 20.71 30.20 -16.15
CA GLU A 32 19.39 30.53 -15.66
C GLU A 32 19.19 30.03 -14.22
N ARG A 33 18.30 30.69 -13.47
CA ARG A 33 17.91 30.25 -12.14
C ARG A 33 17.13 28.93 -12.22
N ALA A 34 17.56 27.92 -11.47
CA ALA A 34 16.82 26.66 -11.39
C ALA A 34 15.43 26.90 -10.79
N PRO A 35 14.33 26.43 -11.43
CA PRO A 35 13.00 26.45 -10.83
C PRO A 35 13.06 25.77 -9.46
N MET A 36 12.41 26.37 -8.46
CA MET A 36 12.38 25.87 -7.09
C MET A 36 11.03 26.21 -6.47
N CYS A 37 10.51 25.27 -5.68
CA CYS A 37 9.46 25.55 -4.69
C CYS A 37 9.81 24.86 -3.37
N GLY A 38 9.11 25.20 -2.30
CA GLY A 38 9.40 24.61 -1.00
C GLY A 38 8.20 24.63 -0.07
N VAL A 39 8.19 23.68 0.85
CA VAL A 39 7.17 23.53 1.88
C VAL A 39 7.83 23.61 3.26
N PRO A 40 7.17 24.21 4.27
CA PRO A 40 7.72 24.26 5.63
C PRO A 40 7.92 22.86 6.19
N TYR A 41 9.03 22.64 6.89
CA TYR A 41 9.37 21.34 7.50
C TYR A 41 8.23 20.82 8.40
N HIS A 42 7.68 21.69 9.26
CA HIS A 42 6.62 21.31 10.21
C HIS A 42 5.27 21.01 9.56
N ALA A 43 5.07 21.35 8.29
CA ALA A 43 3.83 21.13 7.56
C ALA A 43 3.97 20.09 6.44
N VAL A 44 5.14 19.46 6.30
CA VAL A 44 5.47 18.58 5.17
C VAL A 44 4.47 17.43 5.00
N GLU A 45 4.01 16.83 6.10
CA GLU A 45 3.09 15.68 6.03
C GLU A 45 1.79 16.03 5.29
N SER A 46 1.20 17.18 5.55
CA SER A 46 -0.03 17.61 4.84
C SER A 46 0.17 17.84 3.33
N TYR A 47 1.37 18.24 2.92
CA TYR A 47 1.73 18.37 1.51
C TYR A 47 2.05 17.03 0.87
N LEU A 48 2.69 16.12 1.61
CA LEU A 48 2.91 14.74 1.19
C LEU A 48 1.59 14.05 0.89
N ASP A 49 0.62 14.13 1.81
CA ASP A 49 -0.70 13.53 1.63
C ASP A 49 -1.40 14.03 0.35
N ARG A 50 -1.30 15.33 0.06
CA ARG A 50 -1.86 15.90 -1.16
C ARG A 50 -1.21 15.38 -2.44
N LEU A 51 0.10 15.15 -2.45
CA LEU A 51 0.81 14.57 -3.59
C LEU A 51 0.52 13.07 -3.71
N VAL A 52 0.62 12.35 -2.60
CA VAL A 52 0.45 10.91 -2.57
C VAL A 52 -0.98 10.51 -2.92
N SER A 53 -2.00 11.24 -2.45
CA SER A 53 -3.41 11.02 -2.82
C SER A 53 -3.69 11.22 -4.31
N LYS A 54 -2.83 11.99 -5.01
CA LYS A 54 -2.87 12.14 -6.47
C LYS A 54 -2.04 11.09 -7.21
N GLY A 55 -1.44 10.13 -6.49
CA GLY A 55 -0.65 9.03 -7.03
C GLY A 55 0.83 9.33 -7.26
N TYR A 56 1.34 10.45 -6.74
CA TYR A 56 2.78 10.73 -6.81
C TYR A 56 3.55 9.93 -5.77
N LYS A 57 4.78 9.53 -6.12
CA LYS A 57 5.78 9.00 -5.19
C LYS A 57 6.71 10.12 -4.79
N VAL A 58 6.93 10.31 -3.50
CA VAL A 58 7.72 11.44 -2.98
C VAL A 58 8.90 10.93 -2.18
N ALA A 59 10.12 11.21 -2.64
CA ALA A 59 11.35 10.89 -1.93
C ALA A 59 11.70 12.00 -0.93
N ILE A 60 11.86 11.64 0.33
CA ILE A 60 12.34 12.51 1.40
C ILE A 60 13.85 12.37 1.49
N CYS A 61 14.56 13.47 1.27
CA CYS A 61 16.01 13.52 1.31
C CYS A 61 16.46 14.39 2.48
N GLU A 62 17.26 13.81 3.38
CA GLU A 62 17.77 14.49 4.58
C GLU A 62 19.27 14.76 4.49
N GLN A 63 19.72 15.73 5.29
CA GLN A 63 21.13 15.99 5.52
C GLN A 63 21.65 14.97 6.54
N MET A 64 22.65 14.20 6.14
CA MET A 64 23.21 13.10 6.94
C MET A 64 24.33 13.53 7.89
N GLU A 65 24.75 14.80 7.84
CA GLU A 65 25.82 15.34 8.67
C GLU A 65 25.52 16.81 9.06
N ASP A 66 26.10 17.27 10.17
CA ASP A 66 25.94 18.65 10.61
C ASP A 66 26.60 19.61 9.59
N PRO A 67 25.83 20.56 9.01
CA PRO A 67 26.35 21.54 8.05
C PRO A 67 27.54 22.35 8.57
N LYS A 68 27.65 22.54 9.90
CA LYS A 68 28.74 23.28 10.55
C LYS A 68 30.05 22.49 10.58
N LEU A 69 29.98 21.18 10.48
CA LEU A 69 31.14 20.27 10.54
C LEU A 69 31.57 19.79 9.14
N ALA A 70 30.73 19.99 8.11
CA ALA A 70 30.99 19.54 6.76
C ALA A 70 32.11 20.35 6.10
N LYS A 71 33.12 19.64 5.58
CA LYS A 71 34.23 20.20 4.77
C LYS A 71 33.83 20.22 3.29
N GLY A 72 32.78 20.97 2.92
CA GLY A 72 32.33 21.04 1.54
C GLY A 72 30.78 20.90 1.43
N LEU A 73 30.33 20.17 0.42
CA LEU A 73 28.90 19.89 0.24
C LEU A 73 28.42 18.91 1.31
N VAL A 74 27.40 19.29 2.07
CA VAL A 74 26.75 18.44 3.07
C VAL A 74 26.21 17.17 2.40
N LYS A 75 26.58 16.01 2.92
CA LYS A 75 26.07 14.72 2.45
C LYS A 75 24.56 14.66 2.66
N ARG A 76 23.82 14.23 1.62
CA ARG A 76 22.38 14.02 1.65
C ARG A 76 22.08 12.61 1.21
N ASP A 77 21.01 12.04 1.75
CA ASP A 77 20.53 10.72 1.33
C ASP A 77 18.99 10.67 1.39
N VAL A 78 18.41 9.80 0.58
CA VAL A 78 16.98 9.51 0.63
C VAL A 78 16.72 8.60 1.82
N VAL A 79 15.97 9.11 2.79
CA VAL A 79 15.66 8.39 4.03
C VAL A 79 14.33 7.64 3.97
N ARG A 80 13.41 8.08 3.11
CA ARG A 80 12.09 7.44 2.91
C ARG A 80 11.53 7.83 1.55
N ILE A 81 10.80 6.91 0.91
CA ILE A 81 9.96 7.19 -0.25
C ILE A 81 8.51 6.95 0.18
N VAL A 82 7.70 7.99 0.12
CA VAL A 82 6.28 7.92 0.47
C VAL A 82 5.47 7.67 -0.79
N THR A 83 4.63 6.63 -0.74
CA THR A 83 3.74 6.22 -1.83
C THR A 83 2.33 6.00 -1.29
N PRO A 84 1.29 5.86 -2.10
CA PRO A 84 -0.07 5.65 -1.61
C PRO A 84 -0.21 4.47 -0.63
N GLY A 85 0.44 3.34 -0.93
CA GLY A 85 0.40 2.13 -0.10
C GLY A 85 1.40 2.13 1.07
N THR A 86 2.32 3.09 1.11
CA THR A 86 3.34 3.18 2.16
C THR A 86 3.23 4.43 3.03
N ASN A 87 2.14 5.18 2.89
CA ASN A 87 1.86 6.32 3.75
C ASN A 87 1.51 5.86 5.16
N LEU A 88 2.23 6.40 6.16
CA LEU A 88 2.07 6.08 7.58
C LEU A 88 1.42 7.22 8.36
N ASP A 89 1.02 8.32 7.71
CA ASP A 89 0.44 9.44 8.43
C ASP A 89 -0.96 9.08 8.96
N VAL A 90 -1.04 8.98 10.28
CA VAL A 90 -2.29 8.66 11.00
C VAL A 90 -3.36 9.73 10.81
N GLN A 91 -2.98 10.99 10.51
CA GLN A 91 -3.95 12.06 10.27
C GLN A 91 -4.61 11.96 8.89
N ALA A 92 -3.89 11.42 7.90
CA ALA A 92 -4.41 11.19 6.56
C ALA A 92 -5.18 9.88 6.43
N LEU A 93 -4.90 8.90 7.30
CA LEU A 93 -5.53 7.59 7.28
C LEU A 93 -6.73 7.55 8.22
N GLU A 94 -7.86 7.03 7.74
CA GLU A 94 -8.98 6.69 8.63
C GLU A 94 -8.54 5.57 9.59
N GLU A 95 -8.51 5.82 10.89
CA GLU A 95 -8.08 4.84 11.91
C GLU A 95 -8.85 3.50 11.83
N SER A 96 -10.07 3.54 11.32
CA SER A 96 -10.94 2.38 11.16
C SER A 96 -10.78 1.64 9.84
N LYS A 97 -9.82 2.04 8.98
CA LYS A 97 -9.57 1.45 7.65
C LYS A 97 -8.11 1.04 7.52
N ASN A 98 -7.87 -0.11 6.92
CA ASN A 98 -6.53 -0.54 6.55
C ASN A 98 -6.01 0.24 5.33
N ASN A 99 -4.70 0.46 5.27
CA ASN A 99 -4.02 1.02 4.10
C ASN A 99 -3.21 -0.09 3.41
N TYR A 100 -3.87 -0.79 2.49
CA TYR A 100 -3.24 -1.94 1.83
C TYR A 100 -2.36 -1.53 0.66
N LEU A 101 -1.17 -2.13 0.62
CA LEU A 101 -0.30 -2.28 -0.55
C LEU A 101 -0.49 -3.70 -1.07
N MET A 102 -0.74 -3.86 -2.37
CA MET A 102 -0.88 -5.16 -3.01
C MET A 102 0.22 -5.36 -4.06
N SER A 103 0.89 -6.51 -4.03
CA SER A 103 1.81 -6.95 -5.08
C SER A 103 1.13 -8.03 -5.89
N ILE A 104 1.15 -7.89 -7.23
CA ILE A 104 0.56 -8.85 -8.15
C ILE A 104 1.61 -9.28 -9.17
N VAL A 105 1.81 -10.59 -9.29
CA VAL A 105 2.60 -11.17 -10.36
C VAL A 105 1.71 -12.03 -11.24
N SER A 106 1.73 -11.79 -12.55
CA SER A 106 1.05 -12.60 -13.55
C SER A 106 2.06 -13.51 -14.24
N ILE A 107 1.81 -14.82 -14.20
CA ILE A 107 2.64 -15.86 -14.82
C ILE A 107 1.73 -16.79 -15.63
N GLY A 108 1.67 -16.60 -16.95
CA GLY A 108 0.67 -17.28 -17.77
C GLY A 108 -0.75 -16.91 -17.33
N ASP A 109 -1.56 -17.93 -17.03
CA ASP A 109 -2.96 -17.75 -16.58
C ASP A 109 -3.11 -17.71 -15.04
N HIS A 110 -1.99 -17.68 -14.30
CA HIS A 110 -1.97 -17.66 -12.83
C HIS A 110 -1.53 -16.31 -12.31
N PHE A 111 -2.09 -15.95 -11.16
CA PHE A 111 -1.78 -14.71 -10.45
C PHE A 111 -1.34 -15.00 -9.03
N GLY A 112 -0.12 -14.61 -8.70
CA GLY A 112 0.31 -14.51 -7.31
C GLY A 112 -0.04 -13.15 -6.75
N CYS A 113 -0.62 -13.12 -5.56
CA CYS A 113 -1.00 -11.90 -4.86
C CYS A 113 -0.43 -11.87 -3.47
N ALA A 114 0.23 -10.79 -3.09
CA ALA A 114 0.61 -10.49 -1.73
C ALA A 114 0.02 -9.15 -1.30
N ILE A 115 -0.55 -9.11 -0.11
CA ILE A 115 -1.24 -7.93 0.43
C ILE A 115 -0.63 -7.60 1.79
N ALA A 116 -0.26 -6.35 2.00
CA ALA A 116 0.27 -5.91 3.28
C ALA A 116 -0.33 -4.58 3.72
N ASP A 117 -0.50 -4.44 5.03
CA ASP A 117 -0.73 -3.15 5.68
C ASP A 117 0.45 -2.86 6.60
N ILE A 118 1.26 -1.86 6.22
CA ILE A 118 2.45 -1.49 6.96
C ILE A 118 2.09 -0.92 8.35
N THR A 119 0.91 -0.33 8.49
CA THR A 119 0.49 0.29 9.76
C THR A 119 0.16 -0.75 10.83
N THR A 120 -0.32 -1.92 10.43
CA THR A 120 -0.69 -3.02 11.34
C THR A 120 0.33 -4.15 11.37
N GLY A 121 1.17 -4.27 10.33
CA GLY A 121 2.08 -5.39 10.13
C GLY A 121 1.40 -6.64 9.57
N ASP A 122 0.13 -6.56 9.17
CA ASP A 122 -0.57 -7.67 8.53
C ASP A 122 -0.01 -7.93 7.13
N CYS A 123 0.26 -9.19 6.83
CA CYS A 123 0.68 -9.62 5.51
C CYS A 123 0.01 -10.94 5.12
N PHE A 124 -0.58 -10.96 3.93
CA PHE A 124 -1.31 -12.11 3.39
C PHE A 124 -0.79 -12.45 2.00
N LEU A 125 -0.93 -13.71 1.61
CA LEU A 125 -0.69 -14.15 0.24
C LEU A 125 -1.75 -15.14 -0.22
N THR A 126 -2.00 -15.13 -1.52
CA THR A 126 -2.88 -16.10 -2.20
C THR A 126 -2.46 -16.28 -3.65
N GLU A 127 -2.97 -17.33 -4.28
CA GLU A 127 -2.85 -17.59 -5.70
C GLU A 127 -4.22 -17.73 -6.35
N LEU A 128 -4.36 -17.22 -7.55
CA LEU A 128 -5.62 -17.15 -8.28
C LEU A 128 -5.41 -17.63 -9.71
N ASP A 129 -6.41 -18.32 -10.23
CA ASP A 129 -6.38 -18.99 -11.54
C ASP A 129 -7.17 -18.23 -12.64
N LYS A 130 -7.80 -17.09 -12.29
CA LYS A 130 -8.66 -16.33 -13.20
C LYS A 130 -8.58 -14.82 -12.95
N PRO A 131 -8.60 -13.99 -14.00
CA PRO A 131 -8.65 -12.53 -13.86
C PRO A 131 -9.86 -12.04 -13.05
N GLN A 132 -11.01 -12.74 -13.15
CA GLN A 132 -12.20 -12.35 -12.39
C GLN A 132 -12.01 -12.52 -10.89
N LYS A 133 -11.41 -13.64 -10.43
CA LYS A 133 -11.07 -13.83 -9.02
C LYS A 133 -10.09 -12.78 -8.52
N LEU A 134 -9.13 -12.39 -9.37
CA LEU A 134 -8.20 -11.31 -9.05
C LEU A 134 -8.92 -9.97 -8.87
N LEU A 135 -9.84 -9.62 -9.75
CA LEU A 135 -10.67 -8.41 -9.61
C LEU A 135 -11.51 -8.44 -8.32
N ASP A 136 -12.03 -9.59 -7.95
CA ASP A 136 -12.79 -9.75 -6.72
C ASP A 136 -11.90 -9.50 -5.48
N GLU A 137 -10.65 -10.00 -5.48
CA GLU A 137 -9.68 -9.73 -4.42
C GLU A 137 -9.24 -8.26 -4.39
N ILE A 138 -9.01 -7.63 -5.54
CA ILE A 138 -8.72 -6.19 -5.62
C ILE A 138 -9.87 -5.37 -5.05
N ASN A 139 -11.10 -5.70 -5.42
CA ASN A 139 -12.30 -5.02 -4.89
C ASN A 139 -12.51 -5.27 -3.39
N LYS A 140 -12.11 -6.44 -2.89
CA LYS A 140 -12.22 -6.83 -1.48
C LYS A 140 -11.27 -6.01 -0.60
N PHE A 141 -9.98 -5.95 -0.95
CA PHE A 141 -8.99 -5.22 -0.19
C PHE A 141 -8.96 -3.72 -0.48
N THR A 142 -9.39 -3.32 -1.68
CA THR A 142 -9.32 -1.94 -2.16
C THR A 142 -7.98 -1.29 -1.83
N PRO A 143 -6.86 -1.85 -2.30
CA PRO A 143 -5.54 -1.35 -1.95
C PRO A 143 -5.36 0.09 -2.42
N ALA A 144 -4.62 0.90 -1.66
CA ALA A 144 -4.26 2.24 -2.10
C ALA A 144 -3.25 2.19 -3.26
N GLU A 145 -2.46 1.12 -3.30
CA GLU A 145 -1.42 0.93 -4.31
C GLU A 145 -1.31 -0.54 -4.71
N ILE A 146 -1.15 -0.76 -6.02
CA ILE A 146 -0.78 -2.05 -6.60
C ILE A 146 0.59 -1.91 -7.25
N ILE A 147 1.53 -2.78 -6.91
CA ILE A 147 2.77 -3.00 -7.64
C ILE A 147 2.66 -4.29 -8.44
N CYS A 148 3.14 -4.31 -9.67
CA CYS A 148 2.96 -5.47 -10.54
C CYS A 148 4.10 -5.63 -11.55
N ASN A 149 4.18 -6.83 -12.16
CA ASN A 149 5.00 -7.05 -13.34
C ASN A 149 4.26 -6.61 -14.61
N ASP A 150 5.00 -6.41 -15.72
CA ASP A 150 4.41 -5.97 -16.98
C ASP A 150 3.34 -6.92 -17.52
N ALA A 151 3.45 -8.22 -17.24
CA ALA A 151 2.48 -9.22 -17.68
C ALA A 151 1.08 -8.98 -17.09
N PHE A 152 0.98 -8.39 -15.88
CA PHE A 152 -0.30 -8.02 -15.31
C PHE A 152 -1.02 -6.95 -16.13
N LEU A 153 -0.32 -5.99 -16.71
CA LEU A 153 -0.91 -4.93 -17.54
C LEU A 153 -1.55 -5.51 -18.83
N LEU A 154 -1.15 -6.71 -19.22
CA LEU A 154 -1.65 -7.44 -20.38
C LEU A 154 -2.70 -8.51 -20.03
N SER A 155 -3.04 -8.67 -18.76
CA SER A 155 -3.93 -9.73 -18.25
C SER A 155 -5.41 -9.54 -18.56
N GLY A 156 -5.79 -8.41 -19.17
CA GLY A 156 -7.19 -8.05 -19.45
C GLY A 156 -7.88 -7.33 -18.28
N VAL A 157 -7.18 -7.07 -17.17
CA VAL A 157 -7.68 -6.21 -16.09
C VAL A 157 -7.59 -4.75 -16.54
N ASP A 158 -8.71 -4.03 -16.46
CA ASP A 158 -8.77 -2.61 -16.82
C ASP A 158 -8.17 -1.75 -15.69
N VAL A 159 -6.90 -1.38 -15.87
CA VAL A 159 -6.13 -0.57 -14.90
C VAL A 159 -6.70 0.86 -14.81
N GLU A 160 -7.22 1.41 -15.89
CA GLU A 160 -7.84 2.74 -15.88
C GLU A 160 -9.15 2.75 -15.09
N ASP A 161 -9.93 1.66 -15.14
CA ASP A 161 -11.11 1.51 -14.27
C ASP A 161 -10.72 1.41 -12.80
N LEU A 162 -9.65 0.67 -12.47
CA LEU A 162 -9.16 0.59 -11.08
C LEU A 162 -8.78 1.98 -10.55
N LYS A 163 -8.09 2.76 -11.36
CA LYS A 163 -7.70 4.14 -11.01
C LYS A 163 -8.92 5.07 -10.91
N GLY A 164 -9.75 5.08 -11.95
CA GLY A 164 -10.89 6.02 -12.04
C GLY A 164 -12.01 5.72 -11.05
N ARG A 165 -12.35 4.45 -10.84
CA ARG A 165 -13.46 4.02 -10.00
C ARG A 165 -13.07 3.79 -8.54
N LEU A 166 -11.91 3.17 -8.30
CA LEU A 166 -11.47 2.79 -6.96
C LEU A 166 -10.37 3.71 -6.40
N GLY A 167 -9.78 4.59 -7.22
CA GLY A 167 -8.68 5.45 -6.79
C GLY A 167 -7.37 4.69 -6.55
N ILE A 168 -7.24 3.47 -7.08
CA ILE A 168 -6.06 2.62 -6.88
C ILE A 168 -4.93 3.07 -7.80
N CYS A 169 -3.75 3.31 -7.23
CA CYS A 169 -2.55 3.59 -8.01
C CYS A 169 -1.87 2.28 -8.42
N VAL A 170 -1.62 2.09 -9.72
CA VAL A 170 -0.96 0.88 -10.24
C VAL A 170 0.40 1.23 -10.82
N PHE A 171 1.44 0.53 -10.39
CA PHE A 171 2.82 0.73 -10.82
C PHE A 171 3.44 -0.58 -11.28
N ALA A 172 3.84 -0.63 -12.55
CA ALA A 172 4.72 -1.70 -13.02
C ALA A 172 6.14 -1.46 -12.48
N LEU A 173 6.76 -2.52 -11.96
CA LEU A 173 8.12 -2.50 -11.46
C LEU A 173 9.05 -3.22 -12.43
N ASP A 174 10.33 -2.90 -12.35
CA ASP A 174 11.37 -3.57 -13.12
C ASP A 174 11.35 -5.08 -12.90
N PRO A 175 11.66 -5.90 -13.94
CA PRO A 175 11.57 -7.36 -13.87
C PRO A 175 12.37 -8.00 -12.74
N TRP A 176 13.46 -7.39 -12.30
CA TRP A 176 14.31 -7.92 -11.23
C TRP A 176 13.60 -8.02 -9.87
N TYR A 177 12.56 -7.18 -9.62
CA TYR A 177 11.74 -7.29 -8.40
C TYR A 177 11.02 -8.64 -8.30
N PHE A 178 10.74 -9.27 -9.44
CA PHE A 178 10.00 -10.53 -9.55
C PHE A 178 10.93 -11.72 -9.88
N ASP A 179 12.25 -11.59 -9.62
CA ASP A 179 13.17 -12.71 -9.70
C ASP A 179 12.91 -13.69 -8.55
N ASP A 180 12.59 -14.94 -8.89
CA ASP A 180 12.20 -15.97 -7.93
C ASP A 180 13.26 -16.19 -6.84
N GLN A 181 14.53 -16.32 -7.23
CA GLN A 181 15.61 -16.57 -6.26
C GLN A 181 15.80 -15.39 -5.30
N LEU A 182 15.73 -14.17 -5.82
CA LEU A 182 15.82 -12.96 -5.04
C LEU A 182 14.63 -12.82 -4.09
N CYS A 183 13.42 -13.11 -4.56
CA CYS A 183 12.20 -13.10 -3.76
C CYS A 183 12.27 -14.09 -2.60
N GLN A 184 12.61 -15.35 -2.87
CA GLN A 184 12.78 -16.38 -1.84
C GLN A 184 13.85 -15.99 -0.82
N LYS A 185 15.01 -15.50 -1.28
CA LYS A 185 16.08 -15.03 -0.41
C LYS A 185 15.60 -13.90 0.49
N THR A 186 14.92 -12.92 -0.06
CA THR A 186 14.40 -11.75 0.66
C THR A 186 13.44 -12.15 1.77
N LEU A 187 12.54 -13.10 1.51
CA LEU A 187 11.59 -13.60 2.51
C LEU A 187 12.30 -14.39 3.61
N LYS A 188 13.22 -15.29 3.24
CA LYS A 188 14.02 -16.06 4.23
C LYS A 188 14.82 -15.15 5.16
N GLU A 189 15.45 -14.11 4.61
CA GLU A 189 16.20 -13.13 5.39
C GLU A 189 15.29 -12.30 6.31
N HIS A 190 14.12 -11.87 5.80
CA HIS A 190 13.19 -11.04 6.56
C HIS A 190 12.57 -11.78 7.74
N PHE A 191 12.09 -13.01 7.51
CA PHE A 191 11.44 -13.82 8.53
C PHE A 191 12.41 -14.69 9.34
N HIS A 192 13.72 -14.61 9.07
CA HIS A 192 14.78 -15.38 9.75
C HIS A 192 14.56 -16.89 9.70
N VAL A 193 14.09 -17.43 8.56
CA VAL A 193 13.82 -18.85 8.36
C VAL A 193 14.77 -19.49 7.35
N GLY A 194 15.06 -20.77 7.54
CA GLY A 194 15.90 -21.53 6.60
C GLY A 194 15.17 -21.94 5.33
N ASN A 195 13.86 -22.20 5.43
CA ASN A 195 12.97 -22.54 4.31
C ASN A 195 11.62 -21.83 4.44
N LEU A 196 10.84 -21.80 3.37
CA LEU A 196 9.54 -21.14 3.31
C LEU A 196 8.39 -22.06 3.76
N GLU A 197 8.60 -23.36 3.83
CA GLU A 197 7.63 -24.34 4.37
C GLU A 197 7.34 -24.04 5.85
N GLY A 198 8.36 -23.59 6.61
CA GLY A 198 8.20 -23.19 8.01
C GLY A 198 7.24 -22.00 8.21
N LEU A 199 6.98 -21.24 7.18
CA LEU A 199 5.98 -20.15 7.17
C LEU A 199 4.61 -20.61 6.65
N GLY A 200 4.48 -21.86 6.21
CA GLY A 200 3.26 -22.39 5.59
C GLY A 200 2.99 -21.90 4.19
N ILE A 201 4.00 -21.37 3.49
CA ILE A 201 3.87 -20.79 2.14
C ILE A 201 4.66 -21.56 1.07
N GLY A 202 5.25 -22.71 1.40
CA GLY A 202 6.13 -23.46 0.50
C GLY A 202 5.46 -23.92 -0.80
N ASP A 203 4.14 -24.09 -0.80
CA ASP A 203 3.35 -24.57 -1.94
C ASP A 203 2.82 -23.42 -2.85
N TYR A 204 3.22 -22.16 -2.59
CA TYR A 204 2.74 -20.97 -3.29
C TYR A 204 3.82 -20.38 -4.20
N ASP A 205 3.98 -20.88 -5.41
CA ASP A 205 5.06 -20.44 -6.32
C ASP A 205 4.96 -18.95 -6.71
N SER A 206 3.85 -18.56 -7.32
CA SER A 206 3.61 -17.18 -7.73
C SER A 206 3.34 -16.25 -6.54
N GLY A 207 2.74 -16.78 -5.48
CA GLY A 207 2.52 -16.08 -4.22
C GLY A 207 3.82 -15.71 -3.52
N ILE A 208 4.82 -16.59 -3.54
CA ILE A 208 6.18 -16.32 -3.03
C ILE A 208 6.83 -15.17 -3.80
N ILE A 209 6.75 -15.20 -5.14
CA ILE A 209 7.31 -14.12 -5.99
C ILE A 209 6.63 -12.79 -5.69
N ALA A 210 5.29 -12.76 -5.63
CA ALA A 210 4.54 -11.55 -5.28
C ALA A 210 4.90 -11.01 -3.89
N SER A 211 5.05 -11.92 -2.90
CA SER A 211 5.44 -11.55 -1.54
C SER A 211 6.88 -11.03 -1.47
N GLY A 212 7.81 -11.68 -2.15
CA GLY A 212 9.20 -11.24 -2.23
C GLY A 212 9.34 -9.86 -2.86
N ALA A 213 8.63 -9.61 -3.97
CA ALA A 213 8.59 -8.32 -4.63
C ALA A 213 8.01 -7.23 -3.71
N LEU A 214 6.96 -7.54 -2.95
CA LEU A 214 6.38 -6.65 -1.96
C LEU A 214 7.40 -6.27 -0.88
N PHE A 215 8.12 -7.23 -0.30
CA PHE A 215 9.13 -6.94 0.71
C PHE A 215 10.37 -6.22 0.15
N LEU A 216 10.77 -6.49 -1.09
CA LEU A 216 11.82 -5.72 -1.77
C LEU A 216 11.41 -4.26 -1.92
N TYR A 217 10.21 -4.02 -2.42
CA TYR A 217 9.66 -2.67 -2.57
C TYR A 217 9.53 -1.93 -1.24
N LEU A 218 9.07 -2.59 -0.19
CA LEU A 218 8.98 -2.01 1.14
C LEU A 218 10.35 -1.68 1.74
N LYS A 219 11.35 -2.54 1.58
CA LYS A 219 12.73 -2.27 2.02
C LYS A 219 13.32 -1.05 1.32
N GLU A 220 13.06 -0.92 0.01
CA GLU A 220 13.56 0.19 -0.78
C GLU A 220 12.87 1.51 -0.42
N THR A 221 11.56 1.48 -0.23
CA THR A 221 10.77 2.69 0.05
C THR A 221 10.89 3.16 1.49
N GLN A 222 10.87 2.25 2.46
CA GLN A 222 10.89 2.60 3.87
C GLN A 222 12.30 2.80 4.45
N LYS A 223 13.33 2.20 3.83
CA LYS A 223 14.74 2.28 4.29
C LYS A 223 14.94 1.88 5.76
N THR A 224 13.98 1.18 6.36
CA THR A 224 13.99 0.74 7.76
C THR A 224 13.78 -0.77 7.85
N ALA A 225 14.17 -1.34 8.98
CA ALA A 225 13.84 -2.74 9.28
C ALA A 225 12.34 -2.86 9.57
N LEU A 226 11.62 -3.61 8.75
CA LEU A 226 10.17 -3.86 8.87
C LEU A 226 9.87 -4.93 9.92
N SER A 227 10.48 -4.85 11.10
CA SER A 227 10.44 -5.89 12.14
C SER A 227 9.05 -6.15 12.71
N HIS A 228 8.14 -5.18 12.60
CA HIS A 228 6.74 -5.34 12.99
C HIS A 228 5.94 -6.23 12.02
N MET A 229 6.41 -6.41 10.79
CA MET A 229 5.85 -7.35 9.82
C MET A 229 6.45 -8.75 10.08
N ALA A 230 6.03 -9.36 11.19
CA ALA A 230 6.65 -10.57 11.72
C ALA A 230 6.08 -11.89 11.16
N SER A 231 4.99 -11.84 10.41
CA SER A 231 4.34 -13.03 9.87
C SER A 231 3.70 -12.77 8.52
N ILE A 232 3.64 -13.81 7.70
CA ILE A 232 2.89 -13.84 6.45
C ILE A 232 1.90 -15.01 6.51
N ARG A 233 0.65 -14.77 6.11
CA ARG A 233 -0.41 -15.77 6.23
C ARG A 233 -0.97 -16.11 4.84
N PRO A 234 -0.83 -17.37 4.42
CA PRO A 234 -1.54 -17.83 3.23
C PRO A 234 -3.04 -17.89 3.52
N TYR A 235 -3.85 -17.52 2.55
CA TYR A 235 -5.30 -17.67 2.65
C TYR A 235 -5.90 -18.17 1.33
N SER A 236 -7.00 -18.89 1.43
CA SER A 236 -7.82 -19.26 0.28
C SER A 236 -9.00 -18.29 0.19
N ALA A 237 -9.18 -17.69 -0.99
CA ALA A 237 -10.34 -16.85 -1.28
C ALA A 237 -11.67 -17.64 -1.10
N GLU A 238 -11.63 -18.96 -1.25
CA GLU A 238 -12.79 -19.85 -1.16
C GLU A 238 -13.36 -20.01 0.27
N LYS A 239 -12.64 -19.57 1.30
CA LYS A 239 -13.15 -19.59 2.70
C LYS A 239 -14.19 -18.49 2.99
N TYR A 240 -14.29 -17.52 2.11
CA TYR A 240 -15.18 -16.38 2.30
C TYR A 240 -16.29 -16.37 1.26
N MET A 241 -17.44 -15.80 1.65
CA MET A 241 -18.55 -15.58 0.72
C MET A 241 -18.09 -14.63 -0.39
N LEU A 242 -18.18 -15.08 -1.63
CA LEU A 242 -17.87 -14.25 -2.79
C LEU A 242 -18.97 -13.18 -2.94
N ILE A 243 -18.61 -11.95 -2.73
CA ILE A 243 -19.49 -10.79 -2.93
C ILE A 243 -18.85 -9.93 -4.02
N ASP A 244 -19.42 -9.92 -5.20
CA ASP A 244 -18.93 -9.12 -6.31
C ASP A 244 -19.03 -7.60 -6.03
N SER A 245 -18.33 -6.79 -6.81
CA SER A 245 -18.23 -5.34 -6.60
C SER A 245 -19.58 -4.62 -6.70
N SER A 246 -20.50 -5.11 -7.56
CA SER A 246 -21.83 -4.54 -7.73
C SER A 246 -22.71 -4.86 -6.51
N SER A 247 -22.68 -6.10 -6.03
CA SER A 247 -23.39 -6.54 -4.83
C SER A 247 -22.89 -5.80 -3.60
N ARG A 248 -21.57 -5.65 -3.42
CA ARG A 248 -20.95 -4.87 -2.33
C ARG A 248 -21.49 -3.45 -2.28
N ARG A 249 -21.50 -2.78 -3.42
CA ARG A 249 -21.97 -1.40 -3.55
C ARG A 249 -23.47 -1.30 -3.32
N ASN A 250 -24.25 -2.20 -3.92
CA ASN A 250 -25.71 -2.14 -3.84
C ASN A 250 -26.24 -2.49 -2.45
N LEU A 251 -25.54 -3.36 -1.71
CA LEU A 251 -25.86 -3.68 -0.32
C LEU A 251 -25.39 -2.61 0.69
N GLU A 252 -24.63 -1.62 0.22
CA GLU A 252 -24.10 -0.54 1.06
C GLU A 252 -23.44 -1.07 2.34
N LEU A 253 -22.58 -2.08 2.20
CA LEU A 253 -22.02 -2.80 3.34
C LEU A 253 -21.16 -1.90 4.24
N VAL A 254 -20.30 -1.08 3.66
CA VAL A 254 -19.33 -0.26 4.40
C VAL A 254 -19.47 1.24 4.14
N GLU A 255 -20.07 1.62 3.02
CA GLU A 255 -20.31 3.01 2.63
C GLU A 255 -21.60 3.12 1.80
N THR A 256 -22.21 4.30 1.82
CA THR A 256 -23.41 4.58 1.00
C THR A 256 -23.05 4.77 -0.47
N MET A 257 -23.96 4.39 -1.35
CA MET A 257 -23.75 4.44 -2.81
C MET A 257 -23.63 5.88 -3.35
N ARG A 258 -24.39 6.81 -2.77
CA ARG A 258 -24.45 8.20 -3.24
C ARG A 258 -23.30 9.06 -2.70
N GLU A 259 -23.11 9.04 -1.38
CA GLU A 259 -22.23 9.97 -0.68
C GLU A 259 -20.88 9.37 -0.34
N LYS A 260 -20.72 8.05 -0.57
CA LYS A 260 -19.52 7.29 -0.19
C LYS A 260 -19.08 7.54 1.25
N GLN A 261 -20.07 7.59 2.15
CA GLN A 261 -19.86 7.82 3.57
C GLN A 261 -20.24 6.57 4.36
N LYS A 262 -19.54 6.33 5.47
CA LYS A 262 -19.85 5.25 6.40
C LYS A 262 -21.26 5.38 6.99
N ARG A 263 -21.69 6.61 7.31
CA ARG A 263 -23.02 6.88 7.89
C ARG A 263 -24.13 6.46 6.93
N GLY A 264 -25.01 5.59 7.42
CA GLY A 264 -26.10 5.01 6.64
C GLY A 264 -25.81 3.63 6.05
N SER A 265 -24.56 3.15 6.10
CA SER A 265 -24.20 1.79 5.68
C SER A 265 -24.52 0.74 6.74
N LEU A 266 -24.47 -0.56 6.35
CA LEU A 266 -24.60 -1.67 7.30
C LEU A 266 -23.53 -1.58 8.40
N LEU A 267 -22.28 -1.33 8.03
CA LEU A 267 -21.19 -1.18 8.98
C LEU A 267 -21.47 -0.07 10.01
N TRP A 268 -22.04 1.05 9.61
CA TRP A 268 -22.38 2.12 10.52
C TRP A 268 -23.40 1.72 11.58
N VAL A 269 -24.39 0.89 11.22
CA VAL A 269 -25.40 0.39 12.16
C VAL A 269 -24.79 -0.57 13.17
N LEU A 270 -23.90 -1.44 12.71
CA LEU A 270 -23.27 -2.49 13.53
C LEU A 270 -22.14 -1.98 14.40
N ASP A 271 -21.41 -0.94 13.95
CA ASP A 271 -20.20 -0.49 14.61
C ASP A 271 -20.48 0.23 15.94
N LYS A 272 -20.24 -0.51 17.02
CA LYS A 272 -20.23 -0.04 18.40
C LYS A 272 -18.86 -0.19 19.05
N THR A 273 -17.83 -0.47 18.25
CA THR A 273 -16.48 -0.69 18.71
C THR A 273 -15.90 0.56 19.40
N LYS A 274 -14.93 0.36 20.28
CA LYS A 274 -14.30 1.43 21.06
C LYS A 274 -12.84 1.64 20.69
N THR A 275 -12.29 0.77 19.87
CA THR A 275 -10.88 0.81 19.46
C THR A 275 -10.76 0.75 17.94
N ALA A 276 -9.71 1.35 17.39
CA ALA A 276 -9.39 1.26 15.96
C ALA A 276 -9.24 -0.20 15.50
N MET A 277 -8.61 -1.04 16.30
CA MET A 277 -8.43 -2.46 16.01
C MET A 277 -9.78 -3.20 15.94
N GLY A 278 -10.68 -2.94 16.90
CA GLY A 278 -12.03 -3.52 16.87
C GLY A 278 -12.83 -3.05 15.65
N ALA A 279 -12.73 -1.78 15.28
CA ALA A 279 -13.40 -1.24 14.10
C ALA A 279 -12.89 -1.88 12.79
N ARG A 280 -11.57 -2.07 12.64
CA ARG A 280 -10.97 -2.77 11.50
C ARG A 280 -11.43 -4.23 11.44
N THR A 281 -11.44 -4.94 12.56
CA THR A 281 -11.90 -6.32 12.66
C THR A 281 -13.37 -6.46 12.26
N LEU A 282 -14.24 -5.60 12.78
CA LEU A 282 -15.65 -5.60 12.44
C LEU A 282 -15.88 -5.30 10.95
N ARG A 283 -15.15 -4.31 10.42
CA ARG A 283 -15.18 -3.98 9.00
C ARG A 283 -14.78 -5.20 8.15
N SER A 284 -13.69 -5.87 8.51
CA SER A 284 -13.24 -7.11 7.84
C SER A 284 -14.31 -8.19 7.87
N TYR A 285 -15.04 -8.36 8.97
CA TYR A 285 -16.11 -9.35 9.07
C TYR A 285 -17.31 -9.03 8.17
N VAL A 286 -17.62 -7.76 8.01
CA VAL A 286 -18.70 -7.31 7.11
C VAL A 286 -18.29 -7.45 5.64
N GLU A 287 -17.06 -7.13 5.31
CA GLU A 287 -16.52 -7.19 3.94
C GLU A 287 -16.23 -8.63 3.50
N GLN A 288 -15.91 -9.52 4.43
CA GLN A 288 -15.47 -10.90 4.19
C GLN A 288 -16.24 -11.89 5.09
N PRO A 289 -17.55 -12.10 4.84
CA PRO A 289 -18.32 -13.07 5.60
C PRO A 289 -17.78 -14.49 5.40
N LEU A 290 -17.67 -15.25 6.48
CA LEU A 290 -17.30 -16.66 6.41
C LEU A 290 -18.47 -17.48 5.83
N ILE A 291 -18.12 -18.60 5.17
CA ILE A 291 -19.11 -19.60 4.70
C ILE A 291 -19.01 -20.92 5.50
N ASP A 292 -17.90 -21.15 6.19
CA ASP A 292 -17.70 -22.33 7.01
C ASP A 292 -18.43 -22.20 8.35
N ALA A 293 -19.32 -23.15 8.65
CA ALA A 293 -20.17 -23.12 9.84
C ALA A 293 -19.36 -23.22 11.14
N GLU A 294 -18.29 -24.04 11.16
CA GLU A 294 -17.47 -24.21 12.36
C GLU A 294 -16.71 -22.92 12.70
N GLU A 295 -16.18 -22.25 11.68
CA GLU A 295 -15.49 -20.96 11.85
C GLU A 295 -16.47 -19.85 12.28
N ILE A 296 -17.71 -19.89 11.79
CA ILE A 296 -18.78 -18.97 12.23
C ILE A 296 -19.11 -19.23 13.70
N GLU A 297 -19.30 -20.49 14.10
CA GLU A 297 -19.59 -20.85 15.49
C GLU A 297 -18.46 -20.46 16.45
N LYS A 298 -17.19 -20.62 16.05
CA LYS A 298 -16.05 -20.13 16.84
C LYS A 298 -16.09 -18.62 17.08
N ARG A 299 -16.47 -17.83 16.04
CA ARG A 299 -16.64 -16.39 16.21
C ARG A 299 -17.81 -16.03 17.14
N LEU A 300 -18.91 -16.75 17.03
CA LEU A 300 -20.09 -16.56 17.90
C LEU A 300 -19.75 -16.91 19.36
N GLY A 301 -19.06 -18.04 19.59
CA GLY A 301 -18.63 -18.45 20.92
C GLY A 301 -17.72 -17.41 21.60
N ALA A 302 -16.84 -16.77 20.84
CA ALA A 302 -15.98 -15.69 21.38
C ALA A 302 -16.78 -14.39 21.73
N LEU A 303 -18.01 -14.26 21.29
CA LEU A 303 -18.89 -13.13 21.65
C LEU A 303 -19.78 -13.45 22.88
N GLU A 304 -19.93 -14.73 23.22
CA GLU A 304 -20.70 -15.18 24.39
C GLU A 304 -19.90 -15.12 25.69
N GLU A 305 -18.54 -15.18 25.59
CA GLU A 305 -17.62 -15.01 26.73
C GLU A 305 -17.47 -13.54 27.14
#